data_6c23a2f520d21ec05c097f635901b67b
#
_entry.id   6c23a2f520d21ec05c097f635901b67b
#
_cell.length_a   1.000
_cell.length_b   1.000
_cell.length_c   1.000
_cell.angle_alpha   90.00
_cell.angle_beta   90.00
_cell.angle_gamma   90.00
#
_symmetry.space_group_name_H-M   'P 1'
#
loop_
_entity.id
_entity.type
_entity.pdbx_description
1 polymer ?
#
loop_
_entity_poly.entity_id
_entity_poly.type
_entity_poly.pdbx_seq_one_letter_code
_entity_poly.pdbx_strand_id
1 'polypeptide(L)'
;FVDLKGQTLLDVGASTGGFTDCLLQHGASKVIAVDVGYGQLDWNLRQDPRVKVLERTNIRNLKPGDIEEGIDGAVIDVSFISLRLVVPPISALLKSHAFIIALIKPQFEVGKGQVGKGGVVRDPKLHQQVIDRLSVFFKDLAWTVKGHISSPLLGPKGNREFFIHLPR
;
A
#
# COMPACT_ATOMS: atom_id res chain seq x y z
N PHE A 1 12.30 2.78 -11.03
CA PHE A 1 11.94 4.06 -10.43
C PHE A 1 10.63 4.53 -11.06
N VAL A 2 9.75 5.13 -10.26
CA VAL A 2 8.49 5.73 -10.69
C VAL A 2 8.67 7.23 -10.58
N ASP A 3 8.33 7.98 -11.63
CA ASP A 3 8.29 9.44 -11.58
C ASP A 3 6.98 9.85 -10.89
N LEU A 4 7.10 10.57 -9.78
CA LEU A 4 5.96 11.03 -8.98
C LEU A 4 5.58 12.47 -9.24
N LYS A 5 6.37 13.19 -10.06
CA LYS A 5 6.23 14.63 -10.27
C LYS A 5 4.88 14.96 -10.88
N GLY A 6 4.15 15.85 -10.21
CA GLY A 6 2.84 16.32 -10.67
C GLY A 6 1.70 15.32 -10.54
N GLN A 7 1.94 14.12 -9.97
CA GLN A 7 0.94 13.07 -9.85
C GLN A 7 0.04 13.27 -8.63
N THR A 8 -1.19 12.76 -8.73
CA THR A 8 -2.13 12.58 -7.63
C THR A 8 -2.06 11.13 -7.15
N LEU A 9 -1.68 10.92 -5.91
CA LEU A 9 -1.38 9.60 -5.36
C LEU A 9 -2.27 9.26 -4.17
N LEU A 10 -2.54 7.97 -4.00
CA LEU A 10 -3.29 7.42 -2.88
C LEU A 10 -2.29 6.77 -1.91
N ASP A 11 -2.33 7.17 -0.63
CA ASP A 11 -1.59 6.54 0.46
C ASP A 11 -2.58 5.74 1.32
N VAL A 12 -2.51 4.42 1.27
CA VAL A 12 -3.46 3.51 1.94
C VAL A 12 -2.81 2.88 3.16
N GLY A 13 -3.34 3.21 4.32
CA GLY A 13 -2.72 2.94 5.61
C GLY A 13 -1.72 4.03 5.98
N ALA A 14 -2.13 5.29 5.79
CA ALA A 14 -1.25 6.45 5.92
C ALA A 14 -0.63 6.60 7.33
N SER A 15 -1.31 6.13 8.37
CA SER A 15 -0.82 6.17 9.76
C SER A 15 -0.30 7.54 10.15
N THR A 16 0.96 7.65 10.57
CA THR A 16 1.61 8.93 10.91
C THR A 16 1.98 9.78 9.69
N GLY A 17 1.93 9.22 8.47
CA GLY A 17 2.17 9.94 7.23
C GLY A 17 3.54 9.74 6.60
N GLY A 18 4.26 8.67 6.96
CA GLY A 18 5.60 8.43 6.42
C GLY A 18 5.64 8.33 4.89
N PHE A 19 4.70 7.60 4.28
CA PHE A 19 4.60 7.57 2.82
C PHE A 19 4.02 8.86 2.26
N THR A 20 3.02 9.46 2.88
CA THR A 20 2.49 10.77 2.47
C THR A 20 3.61 11.80 2.34
N ASP A 21 4.45 11.95 3.36
CA ASP A 21 5.60 12.87 3.35
C ASP A 21 6.61 12.52 2.24
N CYS A 22 6.98 11.25 2.14
CA CYS A 22 7.88 10.77 1.09
C CYS A 22 7.37 11.11 -0.32
N LEU A 23 6.08 10.88 -0.60
CA LEU A 23 5.46 11.18 -1.89
C LEU A 23 5.52 12.68 -2.21
N LEU A 24 5.21 13.53 -1.24
CA LEU A 24 5.27 14.99 -1.39
C LEU A 24 6.69 15.51 -1.64
N GLN A 25 7.68 14.96 -0.91
CA GLN A 25 9.10 15.30 -1.10
C GLN A 25 9.61 14.90 -2.49
N HIS A 26 9.04 13.85 -3.10
CA HIS A 26 9.38 13.40 -4.45
C HIS A 26 8.50 14.00 -5.55
N GLY A 27 7.76 15.06 -5.23
CA GLY A 27 7.10 15.90 -6.23
C GLY A 27 5.65 15.54 -6.54
N ALA A 28 5.00 14.70 -5.75
CA ALA A 28 3.56 14.49 -5.88
C ALA A 28 2.82 15.82 -5.74
N SER A 29 1.88 16.09 -6.64
CA SER A 29 1.06 17.31 -6.61
C SER A 29 -0.06 17.21 -5.57
N LYS A 30 -0.53 16.00 -5.31
CA LYS A 30 -1.56 15.72 -4.32
C LYS A 30 -1.40 14.32 -3.74
N VAL A 31 -1.66 14.17 -2.45
CA VAL A 31 -1.73 12.88 -1.78
C VAL A 31 -3.06 12.75 -1.04
N ILE A 32 -3.77 11.66 -1.30
CA ILE A 32 -5.00 11.30 -0.61
C ILE A 32 -4.61 10.25 0.42
N ALA A 33 -4.54 10.66 1.68
CA ALA A 33 -4.14 9.83 2.80
C ALA A 33 -5.36 9.14 3.42
N VAL A 34 -5.45 7.82 3.27
CA VAL A 34 -6.58 7.01 3.74
C VAL A 34 -6.14 6.13 4.90
N ASP A 35 -6.86 6.20 6.01
CA ASP A 35 -6.62 5.33 7.17
C ASP A 35 -7.93 5.00 7.90
N VAL A 36 -8.00 3.79 8.47
CA VAL A 36 -9.11 3.39 9.35
C VAL A 36 -9.04 4.03 10.73
N GLY A 37 -7.85 4.46 11.14
CA GLY A 37 -7.59 5.19 12.37
C GLY A 37 -8.06 6.63 12.31
N TYR A 38 -7.84 7.35 13.41
CA TYR A 38 -8.19 8.75 13.54
C TYR A 38 -7.12 9.51 14.32
N GLY A 39 -6.76 10.70 13.83
CA GLY A 39 -5.84 11.62 14.51
C GLY A 39 -4.39 11.14 14.54
N GLN A 40 -3.99 10.20 13.69
CA GLN A 40 -2.62 9.65 13.66
C GLN A 40 -1.70 10.44 12.73
N LEU A 41 -2.24 10.99 11.64
CA LEU A 41 -1.45 11.72 10.66
C LEU A 41 -0.80 12.95 11.30
N ASP A 42 0.49 13.14 11.02
CA ASP A 42 1.27 14.30 11.51
C ASP A 42 0.56 15.61 11.21
N TRP A 43 0.65 16.56 12.18
CA TRP A 43 -0.05 17.84 12.08
C TRP A 43 0.38 18.67 10.87
N ASN A 44 1.67 18.68 10.53
CA ASN A 44 2.16 19.46 9.40
C ASN A 44 1.63 18.90 8.07
N LEU A 45 1.58 17.56 7.95
CA LEU A 45 0.99 16.90 6.77
C LEU A 45 -0.50 17.18 6.66
N ARG A 46 -1.19 17.22 7.79
CA ARG A 46 -2.63 17.52 7.85
C ARG A 46 -2.93 18.97 7.40
N GLN A 47 -2.00 19.88 7.59
CA GLN A 47 -2.13 21.29 7.18
C GLN A 47 -1.61 21.55 5.75
N ASP A 48 -0.91 20.59 5.13
CA ASP A 48 -0.40 20.75 3.77
C ASP A 48 -1.58 20.76 2.77
N PRO A 49 -1.75 21.84 1.97
CA PRO A 49 -2.87 21.96 1.03
C PRO A 49 -2.86 20.86 -0.07
N ARG A 50 -1.76 20.16 -0.23
CA ARG A 50 -1.63 19.03 -1.17
C ARG A 50 -2.14 17.71 -0.56
N VAL A 51 -2.45 17.67 0.74
CA VAL A 51 -2.89 16.45 1.42
C VAL A 51 -4.40 16.49 1.67
N LYS A 52 -5.10 15.49 1.14
CA LYS A 52 -6.51 15.23 1.46
C LYS A 52 -6.57 14.07 2.44
N VAL A 53 -7.11 14.30 3.63
CA VAL A 53 -7.14 13.31 4.71
C VAL A 53 -8.49 12.62 4.75
N LEU A 54 -8.50 11.29 4.63
CA LEU A 54 -9.67 10.42 4.75
C LEU A 54 -9.46 9.42 5.90
N GLU A 55 -9.66 9.88 7.11
CA GLU A 55 -9.60 9.05 8.33
C GLU A 55 -10.93 8.34 8.61
N ARG A 56 -10.90 7.33 9.52
CA ARG A 56 -12.04 6.45 9.81
C ARG A 56 -12.62 5.82 8.53
N THR A 57 -11.78 5.66 7.52
CA THR A 57 -12.18 5.24 6.18
C THR A 57 -11.56 3.89 5.86
N ASN A 58 -12.40 2.90 5.63
CA ASN A 58 -11.94 1.61 5.12
C ASN A 58 -11.88 1.70 3.60
N ILE A 59 -10.68 1.57 3.05
CA ILE A 59 -10.44 1.64 1.59
C ILE A 59 -11.35 0.69 0.79
N ARG A 60 -11.75 -0.45 1.37
CA ARG A 60 -12.62 -1.43 0.71
C ARG A 60 -14.04 -0.92 0.47
N ASN A 61 -14.44 0.13 1.16
CA ASN A 61 -15.76 0.72 1.04
C ASN A 61 -15.81 1.91 0.09
N LEU A 62 -14.65 2.44 -0.30
CA LEU A 62 -14.57 3.54 -1.27
C LEU A 62 -14.94 3.04 -2.67
N LYS A 63 -15.70 3.85 -3.39
CA LYS A 63 -16.20 3.58 -4.73
C LYS A 63 -15.67 4.62 -5.70
N PRO A 64 -15.61 4.32 -7.01
CA PRO A 64 -15.42 5.34 -8.03
C PRO A 64 -16.45 6.46 -7.84
N GLY A 65 -15.97 7.71 -7.75
CA GLY A 65 -16.80 8.88 -7.46
C GLY A 65 -16.72 9.40 -6.02
N ASP A 66 -16.30 8.60 -5.05
CA ASP A 66 -16.04 9.08 -3.68
C ASP A 66 -14.78 9.96 -3.61
N ILE A 67 -13.91 9.80 -4.57
CA ILE A 67 -12.72 10.62 -4.79
C ILE A 67 -12.86 11.26 -6.17
N GLU A 68 -12.98 12.59 -6.19
CA GLU A 68 -13.20 13.35 -7.43
C GLU A 68 -11.93 13.39 -8.32
N GLU A 69 -10.77 13.29 -7.69
CA GLU A 69 -9.49 13.36 -8.35
C GLU A 69 -9.17 12.06 -9.09
N GLY A 70 -8.66 12.17 -10.30
CA GLY A 70 -8.09 11.03 -11.01
C GLY A 70 -6.77 10.59 -10.37
N ILE A 71 -6.67 9.36 -9.91
CA ILE A 71 -5.52 8.82 -9.15
C ILE A 71 -4.52 8.17 -10.09
N ASP A 72 -3.28 8.65 -10.10
CA ASP A 72 -2.19 8.18 -10.97
C ASP A 72 -1.44 6.97 -10.39
N GLY A 73 -1.52 6.76 -9.08
CA GLY A 73 -0.89 5.61 -8.44
C GLY A 73 -1.26 5.49 -6.97
N ALA A 74 -0.91 4.34 -6.37
CA ALA A 74 -1.15 4.09 -4.96
C ALA A 74 0.09 3.49 -4.28
N VAL A 75 0.33 3.91 -3.05
CA VAL A 75 1.19 3.21 -2.10
C VAL A 75 0.32 2.55 -1.04
N ILE A 76 0.68 1.32 -0.64
CA ILE A 76 -0.15 0.53 0.27
C ILE A 76 0.72 -0.04 1.39
N ASP A 77 0.44 0.41 2.61
CA ASP A 77 1.05 -0.10 3.85
C ASP A 77 -0.03 -0.41 4.88
N VAL A 78 -0.73 -1.52 4.69
CA VAL A 78 -1.81 -1.96 5.58
C VAL A 78 -1.37 -3.09 6.50
N SER A 79 -2.01 -3.18 7.67
CA SER A 79 -1.76 -4.23 8.66
C SER A 79 -3.03 -5.02 8.96
N PHE A 80 -2.84 -6.29 9.35
CA PHE A 80 -3.91 -7.22 9.75
C PHE A 80 -4.92 -7.57 8.66
N ILE A 81 -4.55 -7.37 7.41
CA ILE A 81 -5.37 -7.69 6.23
C ILE A 81 -4.47 -8.10 5.07
N SER A 82 -4.95 -9.02 4.23
CA SER A 82 -4.26 -9.44 3.01
C SER A 82 -4.41 -8.39 1.91
N LEU A 83 -3.36 -8.16 1.13
CA LEU A 83 -3.38 -7.33 -0.09
C LEU A 83 -4.40 -7.83 -1.12
N ARG A 84 -4.75 -9.11 -1.08
CA ARG A 84 -5.80 -9.70 -1.95
C ARG A 84 -7.18 -9.10 -1.72
N LEU A 85 -7.44 -8.55 -0.53
CA LEU A 85 -8.69 -7.87 -0.18
C LEU A 85 -8.64 -6.36 -0.40
N VAL A 86 -7.44 -5.80 -0.50
CA VAL A 86 -7.21 -4.35 -0.55
C VAL A 86 -6.97 -3.86 -1.98
N VAL A 87 -6.18 -4.61 -2.76
CA VAL A 87 -5.83 -4.19 -4.12
C VAL A 87 -7.03 -4.13 -5.08
N PRO A 88 -8.00 -5.07 -5.09
CA PRO A 88 -9.13 -4.99 -6.02
C PRO A 88 -9.95 -3.69 -5.91
N PRO A 89 -10.43 -3.26 -4.74
CA PRO A 89 -11.15 -2.00 -4.60
C PRO A 89 -10.29 -0.78 -4.97
N ILE A 90 -9.00 -0.77 -4.62
CA ILE A 90 -8.08 0.29 -5.03
C ILE A 90 -7.97 0.35 -6.55
N SER A 91 -7.84 -0.79 -7.22
CA SER A 91 -7.73 -0.86 -8.69
C SER A 91 -8.89 -0.18 -9.42
N ALA A 92 -10.07 -0.17 -8.83
CA ALA A 92 -11.25 0.49 -9.38
C ALA A 92 -11.22 2.02 -9.27
N LEU A 93 -10.39 2.55 -8.36
CA LEU A 93 -10.23 4.00 -8.14
C LEU A 93 -9.14 4.60 -9.02
N LEU A 94 -8.25 3.77 -9.59
CA LEU A 94 -7.06 4.20 -10.29
C LEU A 94 -7.31 4.40 -11.79
N LYS A 95 -6.56 5.31 -12.40
CA LYS A 95 -6.49 5.50 -13.86
C LYS A 95 -5.96 4.25 -14.58
N SER A 96 -6.21 4.14 -15.88
CA SER A 96 -5.80 2.99 -16.70
C SER A 96 -4.27 2.81 -16.84
N HIS A 97 -3.50 3.85 -16.59
CA HIS A 97 -2.02 3.85 -16.67
C HIS A 97 -1.37 4.00 -15.29
N ALA A 98 -2.12 3.73 -14.24
CA ALA A 98 -1.64 3.89 -12.86
C ALA A 98 -0.64 2.79 -12.46
N PHE A 99 0.01 3.01 -11.33
CA PHE A 99 0.85 2.01 -10.68
C PHE A 99 0.41 1.75 -9.23
N ILE A 100 0.82 0.62 -8.68
CA ILE A 100 0.72 0.32 -7.26
C ILE A 100 2.11 -0.07 -6.75
N ILE A 101 2.51 0.50 -5.61
CA ILE A 101 3.62 0.00 -4.79
C ILE A 101 3.00 -0.46 -3.48
N ALA A 102 3.09 -1.76 -3.18
CA ALA A 102 2.50 -2.32 -1.97
C ALA A 102 3.55 -2.99 -1.08
N LEU A 103 3.43 -2.82 0.23
CA LEU A 103 4.24 -3.51 1.21
C LEU A 103 3.60 -4.87 1.54
N ILE A 104 4.26 -5.93 1.12
CA ILE A 104 3.90 -7.31 1.45
C ILE A 104 4.38 -7.59 2.87
N LYS A 105 3.47 -7.97 3.73
CA LYS A 105 3.72 -8.38 5.11
C LYS A 105 3.39 -9.87 5.25
N PRO A 106 4.37 -10.77 5.16
CA PRO A 106 4.13 -12.22 5.17
C PRO A 106 3.27 -12.68 6.34
N GLN A 107 3.39 -12.04 7.50
CA GLN A 107 2.61 -12.35 8.69
C GLN A 107 1.09 -12.15 8.52
N PHE A 108 0.65 -11.39 7.52
CA PHE A 108 -0.77 -11.17 7.19
C PHE A 108 -1.21 -11.88 5.90
N GLU A 109 -0.29 -12.60 5.25
CA GLU A 109 -0.53 -13.29 3.97
C GLU A 109 -0.47 -14.83 4.09
N VAL A 110 0.26 -15.35 5.06
CA VAL A 110 0.35 -16.79 5.31
C VAL A 110 -0.93 -17.36 5.95
N GLY A 111 -1.18 -18.65 5.77
CA GLY A 111 -2.31 -19.32 6.37
C GLY A 111 -2.23 -19.43 7.89
N LYS A 112 -3.37 -19.75 8.51
CA LYS A 112 -3.43 -20.04 9.95
C LYS A 112 -2.42 -21.16 10.30
N GLY A 113 -1.65 -20.96 11.36
CA GLY A 113 -0.64 -21.93 11.81
C GLY A 113 0.74 -21.80 11.16
N GLN A 114 0.91 -20.95 10.13
CA GLN A 114 2.22 -20.70 9.51
C GLN A 114 2.93 -19.46 10.11
N VAL A 115 2.23 -18.69 10.92
CA VAL A 115 2.82 -17.60 11.70
C VAL A 115 3.49 -18.18 12.93
N GLY A 116 4.80 -17.97 13.08
CA GLY A 116 5.58 -18.49 14.19
C GLY A 116 5.31 -17.78 15.51
N LYS A 117 5.99 -18.25 16.57
CA LYS A 117 5.92 -17.65 17.91
C LYS A 117 6.18 -16.14 17.85
N GLY A 118 5.33 -15.39 18.52
CA GLY A 118 5.42 -13.92 18.56
C GLY A 118 4.87 -13.19 17.33
N GLY A 119 4.24 -13.90 16.38
CA GLY A 119 3.67 -13.26 15.18
C GLY A 119 4.70 -13.03 14.07
N VAL A 120 5.79 -13.80 14.04
CA VAL A 120 6.88 -13.62 13.08
C VAL A 120 6.96 -14.80 12.12
N VAL A 121 7.02 -14.51 10.82
CA VAL A 121 7.31 -15.47 9.75
C VAL A 121 8.81 -15.40 9.46
N ARG A 122 9.56 -16.47 9.84
CA ARG A 122 11.03 -16.51 9.69
C ARG A 122 11.50 -17.32 8.50
N ASP A 123 10.69 -18.26 8.04
CA ASP A 123 11.07 -19.18 6.97
C ASP A 123 11.12 -18.45 5.61
N PRO A 124 12.30 -18.37 4.96
CA PRO A 124 12.43 -17.75 3.64
C PRO A 124 11.57 -18.43 2.56
N LYS A 125 11.28 -19.74 2.72
CA LYS A 125 10.41 -20.45 1.78
C LYS A 125 8.96 -19.93 1.86
N LEU A 126 8.47 -19.63 3.07
CA LEU A 126 7.16 -19.02 3.25
C LEU A 126 7.11 -17.59 2.68
N HIS A 127 8.19 -16.81 2.82
CA HIS A 127 8.27 -15.49 2.20
C HIS A 127 8.12 -15.60 0.68
N GLN A 128 8.89 -16.50 0.04
CA GLN A 128 8.83 -16.69 -1.40
C GLN A 128 7.43 -17.18 -1.85
N GLN A 129 6.85 -18.15 -1.15
CA GLN A 129 5.50 -18.63 -1.45
C GLN A 129 4.44 -17.52 -1.38
N VAL A 130 4.56 -16.59 -0.41
CA VAL A 130 3.65 -15.43 -0.31
C VAL A 130 3.82 -14.54 -1.53
N ILE A 131 5.06 -14.18 -1.88
CA ILE A 131 5.36 -13.32 -3.02
C ILE A 131 4.84 -13.96 -4.33
N ASP A 132 5.08 -15.25 -4.53
CA ASP A 132 4.65 -15.95 -5.74
C ASP A 132 3.13 -15.98 -5.85
N ARG A 133 2.41 -16.33 -4.76
CA ARG A 133 0.94 -16.33 -4.73
C ARG A 133 0.34 -14.95 -4.99
N LEU A 134 0.89 -13.91 -4.39
CA LEU A 134 0.45 -12.53 -4.64
C LEU A 134 0.76 -12.12 -6.08
N SER A 135 1.91 -12.49 -6.61
CA SER A 135 2.28 -12.18 -8.01
C SER A 135 1.33 -12.80 -9.01
N VAL A 136 0.92 -14.06 -8.81
CA VAL A 136 -0.10 -14.71 -9.65
C VAL A 136 -1.43 -13.95 -9.50
N PHE A 137 -1.88 -13.71 -8.28
CA PHE A 137 -3.13 -13.01 -8.03
C PHE A 137 -3.18 -11.61 -8.69
N PHE A 138 -2.10 -10.85 -8.65
CA PHE A 138 -2.07 -9.53 -9.28
C PHE A 138 -2.08 -9.60 -10.80
N LYS A 139 -1.44 -10.62 -11.39
CA LYS A 139 -1.51 -10.87 -12.84
C LYS A 139 -2.94 -11.21 -13.28
N ASP A 140 -3.67 -12.01 -12.47
CA ASP A 140 -5.07 -12.33 -12.74
C ASP A 140 -5.98 -11.08 -12.66
N LEU A 141 -5.57 -10.05 -11.94
CA LEU A 141 -6.22 -8.72 -11.91
C LEU A 141 -5.73 -7.78 -13.02
N ALA A 142 -5.01 -8.29 -14.02
CA ALA A 142 -4.42 -7.53 -15.12
C ALA A 142 -3.38 -6.48 -14.69
N TRP A 143 -2.68 -6.71 -13.57
CA TRP A 143 -1.51 -5.94 -13.17
C TRP A 143 -0.23 -6.61 -13.67
N THR A 144 0.69 -5.83 -14.20
CA THR A 144 2.05 -6.30 -14.49
C THR A 144 2.84 -6.37 -13.19
N VAL A 145 3.47 -7.50 -12.90
CA VAL A 145 4.40 -7.60 -11.76
C VAL A 145 5.80 -7.27 -12.28
N LYS A 146 6.26 -6.03 -12.06
CA LYS A 146 7.57 -5.58 -12.52
C LYS A 146 8.72 -6.16 -11.67
N GLY A 147 8.44 -6.43 -10.39
CA GLY A 147 9.40 -7.02 -9.47
C GLY A 147 9.06 -6.74 -8.02
N HIS A 148 9.89 -7.29 -7.15
CA HIS A 148 9.82 -7.05 -5.71
C HIS A 148 11.23 -6.87 -5.14
N ILE A 149 11.33 -6.19 -4.00
CA ILE A 149 12.57 -6.00 -3.24
C ILE A 149 12.27 -6.19 -1.74
N SER A 150 13.25 -6.64 -0.98
CA SER A 150 13.15 -6.62 0.48
C SER A 150 13.10 -5.19 0.99
N SER A 151 12.21 -4.93 1.96
CA SER A 151 12.24 -3.68 2.70
C SER A 151 13.58 -3.53 3.44
N PRO A 152 14.21 -2.35 3.40
CA PRO A 152 15.40 -2.09 4.20
C PRO A 152 15.10 -2.05 5.70
N LEU A 153 13.84 -1.82 6.06
CA LEU A 153 13.38 -1.82 7.44
C LEU A 153 12.66 -3.12 7.76
N LEU A 154 12.90 -3.63 8.95
CA LEU A 154 12.13 -4.74 9.48
C LEU A 154 10.79 -4.23 10.03
N GLY A 155 9.74 -4.99 9.80
CA GLY A 155 8.44 -4.74 10.41
C GLY A 155 8.41 -5.10 11.91
N PRO A 156 7.25 -4.94 12.54
CA PRO A 156 7.08 -5.25 13.95
C PRO A 156 7.62 -6.63 14.34
N LYS A 157 8.31 -6.70 15.48
CA LYS A 157 8.92 -7.91 16.04
C LYS A 157 9.99 -8.55 15.15
N GLY A 158 10.51 -7.82 14.13
CA GLY A 158 11.55 -8.28 13.24
C GLY A 158 11.03 -9.08 12.03
N ASN A 159 9.77 -8.90 11.64
CA ASN A 159 9.27 -9.47 10.40
C ASN A 159 9.99 -8.87 9.19
N ARG A 160 10.40 -9.73 8.25
CA ARG A 160 10.84 -9.29 6.92
C ARG A 160 9.63 -8.95 6.07
N GLU A 161 9.66 -7.79 5.45
CA GLU A 161 8.62 -7.27 4.59
C GLU A 161 9.20 -6.96 3.21
N PHE A 162 8.34 -6.88 2.19
CA PHE A 162 8.80 -6.75 0.80
C PHE A 162 7.95 -5.73 0.06
N PHE A 163 8.58 -4.87 -0.71
CA PHE A 163 7.86 -4.03 -1.67
C PHE A 163 7.63 -4.78 -2.97
N ILE A 164 6.44 -4.66 -3.54
CA ILE A 164 6.11 -5.12 -4.87
C ILE A 164 5.67 -3.94 -5.73
N HIS A 165 6.14 -3.88 -6.99
CA HIS A 165 5.78 -2.84 -7.95
C HIS A 165 4.89 -3.42 -9.05
N LEU A 166 3.70 -2.83 -9.19
CA LEU A 166 2.63 -3.23 -10.08
C LEU A 166 2.26 -2.06 -11.00
N PRO A 167 2.93 -1.84 -12.14
CA PRO A 167 2.40 -0.97 -13.19
C PRO A 167 1.23 -1.63 -13.91
N ARG A 168 0.35 -0.80 -14.45
CA ARG A 168 -0.79 -1.27 -15.24
C ARG A 168 -0.44 -1.39 -16.71
#